data_91c6b4f10c25ade366907463c69593ad
#
_entry.id   91c6b4f10c25ade366907463c69593ad
#
_cell.length_a   1.000
_cell.length_b   1.000
_cell.length_c   1.000
_cell.angle_alpha   90.00
_cell.angle_beta   90.00
_cell.angle_gamma   90.00
#
_symmetry.space_group_name_H-M   'P 1'
#
loop_
_entity.id
_entity.type
_entity.pdbx_description
1 polymer ?
#
loop_
_entity_poly.entity_id
_entity_poly.type
_entity_poly.pdbx_seq_one_letter_code
_entity_poly.pdbx_strand_id
1 'polypeptide(L)'
;MSIRLNKALRNLNISLKTATDFLLRHKELGEIREEPSFKLNENQYKALCLEFNNTNETKNHIAYLHFIKKSFLLAFPTENLKGMTLDQYADTKNEDSFCYWIETRTYNLGSIWGGSSYKLGIFKYQQRKTKVWDERLTSDGIYAWHSEYNKPTSSEAFEVVKKAIITIATNAQSGNFEIINTITELGEEYKWKIAFLYSKKDCIPIFKKKDLVTLAKYFGMKKANKASISKLQSVIISEQGQKDIFEFTEELQNILKKLKKESTKKDMDLSLIHISEPTRRS
;
A
#
# COMPACT_ATOMS: atom_id res chain seq x y z
N MET A 1 3.19 5.95 -25.55
CA MET A 1 4.25 6.04 -26.61
C MET A 1 5.25 4.92 -26.38
N SER A 2 5.53 4.07 -27.38
CA SER A 2 6.55 3.02 -27.21
C SER A 2 7.90 3.52 -27.74
N ILE A 3 8.98 3.28 -27.00
CA ILE A 3 10.35 3.64 -27.39
C ILE A 3 11.20 2.37 -27.55
N ARG A 4 12.11 2.32 -28.51
CA ARG A 4 13.04 1.19 -28.62
C ARG A 4 14.07 1.24 -27.50
N LEU A 5 14.43 0.08 -26.94
CA LEU A 5 15.37 -0.04 -25.83
C LEU A 5 16.71 0.66 -26.15
N ASN A 6 17.29 0.46 -27.34
CA ASN A 6 18.51 1.13 -27.74
C ASN A 6 18.44 2.67 -27.73
N LYS A 7 17.27 3.25 -28.01
CA LYS A 7 17.06 4.69 -27.94
C LYS A 7 16.97 5.14 -26.46
N ALA A 8 16.30 4.35 -25.61
CA ALA A 8 16.24 4.61 -24.19
C ALA A 8 17.64 4.55 -23.52
N LEU A 9 18.44 3.53 -23.87
CA LEU A 9 19.81 3.39 -23.37
C LEU A 9 20.67 4.60 -23.68
N ARG A 10 20.59 5.11 -24.91
CA ARG A 10 21.32 6.34 -25.33
C ARG A 10 20.84 7.58 -24.58
N ASN A 11 19.52 7.72 -24.41
CA ASN A 11 18.95 8.88 -23.73
C ASN A 11 19.34 8.91 -22.24
N LEU A 12 19.48 7.75 -21.59
CA LEU A 12 19.78 7.61 -20.17
C LEU A 12 21.26 7.37 -19.88
N ASN A 13 22.07 7.21 -20.92
CA ASN A 13 23.51 6.89 -20.82
C ASN A 13 23.78 5.64 -19.96
N ILE A 14 23.00 4.58 -20.13
CA ILE A 14 23.14 3.31 -19.42
C ILE A 14 23.39 2.14 -20.35
N SER A 15 23.97 1.04 -19.81
CA SER A 15 24.20 -0.19 -20.56
C SER A 15 22.92 -0.99 -20.76
N LEU A 16 22.90 -1.86 -21.79
CA LEU A 16 21.81 -2.79 -22.03
C LEU A 16 21.58 -3.67 -20.79
N LYS A 17 22.65 -4.24 -20.24
CA LYS A 17 22.60 -5.10 -19.05
C LYS A 17 22.01 -4.37 -17.85
N THR A 18 22.43 -3.13 -17.57
CA THR A 18 21.92 -2.32 -16.47
C THR A 18 20.40 -2.12 -16.59
N ALA A 19 19.91 -1.80 -17.79
CA ALA A 19 18.48 -1.58 -18.02
C ALA A 19 17.68 -2.89 -17.91
N THR A 20 18.19 -3.99 -18.48
CA THR A 20 17.48 -5.27 -18.44
C THR A 20 17.48 -5.88 -17.04
N ASP A 21 18.59 -5.82 -16.29
CA ASP A 21 18.66 -6.27 -14.89
C ASP A 21 17.69 -5.49 -13.99
N PHE A 22 17.53 -4.20 -14.24
CA PHE A 22 16.53 -3.39 -13.54
C PHE A 22 15.10 -3.83 -13.87
N LEU A 23 14.76 -3.92 -15.16
CA LEU A 23 13.41 -4.28 -15.59
C LEU A 23 13.03 -5.72 -15.22
N LEU A 24 13.98 -6.66 -15.20
CA LEU A 24 13.76 -8.04 -14.75
C LEU A 24 13.44 -8.15 -13.26
N ARG A 25 13.91 -7.21 -12.45
CA ARG A 25 13.53 -7.10 -11.03
C ARG A 25 12.13 -6.52 -10.85
N HIS A 26 11.62 -5.81 -11.86
CA HIS A 26 10.30 -5.16 -11.89
C HIS A 26 9.36 -5.85 -12.87
N LYS A 27 9.08 -7.15 -12.62
CA LYS A 27 8.24 -7.99 -13.50
C LYS A 27 6.83 -7.43 -13.71
N GLU A 28 6.35 -6.63 -12.77
CA GLU A 28 5.09 -5.89 -12.85
C GLU A 28 5.02 -4.90 -14.03
N LEU A 29 6.16 -4.51 -14.57
CA LEU A 29 6.23 -3.61 -15.73
C LEU A 29 6.04 -4.34 -17.08
N GLY A 30 5.92 -5.68 -17.04
CA GLY A 30 5.73 -6.54 -18.22
C GLY A 30 7.01 -7.23 -18.68
N GLU A 31 6.87 -8.07 -19.70
CA GLU A 31 7.99 -8.82 -20.27
C GLU A 31 9.09 -7.91 -20.82
N ILE A 32 10.32 -8.35 -20.69
CA ILE A 32 11.51 -7.73 -21.27
C ILE A 32 12.32 -8.76 -22.05
N ARG A 33 12.94 -8.34 -23.14
CA ARG A 33 13.93 -9.11 -23.88
C ARG A 33 15.24 -8.33 -23.92
N GLU A 34 16.35 -9.02 -23.73
CA GLU A 34 17.70 -8.43 -23.83
C GLU A 34 18.11 -8.13 -25.29
N GLU A 35 17.21 -7.51 -26.04
CA GLU A 35 17.42 -7.14 -27.44
C GLU A 35 17.40 -5.62 -27.56
N PRO A 36 18.43 -4.98 -28.15
CA PRO A 36 18.45 -3.53 -28.36
C PRO A 36 17.28 -2.99 -29.18
N SER A 37 16.68 -3.85 -30.01
CA SER A 37 15.50 -3.55 -30.85
C SER A 37 14.18 -3.65 -30.08
N PHE A 38 14.17 -4.24 -28.89
CA PHE A 38 12.97 -4.41 -28.08
C PHE A 38 12.26 -3.08 -27.86
N LYS A 39 10.92 -3.10 -28.00
CA LYS A 39 10.09 -1.92 -27.78
C LYS A 39 9.61 -1.91 -26.33
N LEU A 40 10.14 -1.00 -25.55
CA LEU A 40 9.65 -0.71 -24.20
C LEU A 40 8.22 -0.19 -24.28
N ASN A 41 7.39 -0.66 -23.36
CA ASN A 41 6.11 0.01 -23.09
C ASN A 41 6.36 1.32 -22.33
N GLU A 42 5.31 2.10 -22.17
CA GLU A 42 5.41 3.42 -21.51
C GLU A 42 5.85 3.32 -20.05
N ASN A 43 5.42 2.27 -19.35
CA ASN A 43 5.75 2.05 -17.94
C ASN A 43 7.22 1.64 -17.76
N GLN A 44 7.72 0.75 -18.61
CA GLN A 44 9.12 0.34 -18.61
C GLN A 44 10.05 1.52 -18.89
N TYR A 45 9.74 2.35 -19.88
CA TYR A 45 10.55 3.52 -20.19
C TYR A 45 10.53 4.56 -19.07
N LYS A 46 9.34 4.84 -18.52
CA LYS A 46 9.23 5.74 -17.36
C LYS A 46 10.01 5.25 -16.15
N ALA A 47 9.95 3.95 -15.83
CA ALA A 47 10.71 3.37 -14.73
C ALA A 47 12.23 3.52 -14.94
N LEU A 48 12.72 3.26 -16.17
CA LEU A 48 14.13 3.50 -16.49
C LEU A 48 14.53 4.99 -16.36
N CYS A 49 13.67 5.90 -16.82
CA CYS A 49 13.93 7.34 -16.67
C CYS A 49 14.03 7.76 -15.21
N LEU A 50 13.23 7.17 -14.35
CA LEU A 50 13.21 7.46 -12.92
C LEU A 50 14.48 6.97 -12.21
N GLU A 51 14.92 5.76 -12.54
CA GLU A 51 16.08 5.15 -11.91
C GLU A 51 17.39 5.80 -12.38
N PHE A 52 17.48 6.14 -13.68
CA PHE A 52 18.77 6.50 -14.29
C PHE A 52 18.90 7.96 -14.78
N ASN A 53 17.89 8.82 -14.60
CA ASN A 53 17.95 10.22 -15.03
C ASN A 53 18.33 11.15 -13.88
N ASN A 54 19.61 11.30 -13.64
CA ASN A 54 20.23 11.99 -12.49
C ASN A 54 19.94 13.50 -12.33
N THR A 55 19.16 14.13 -13.19
CA THR A 55 18.97 15.59 -13.14
C THR A 55 17.62 16.06 -12.57
N ASN A 56 16.67 15.12 -12.27
CA ASN A 56 15.36 15.46 -11.68
C ASN A 56 14.76 14.27 -10.88
N GLU A 57 15.59 13.56 -10.13
CA GLU A 57 15.19 12.31 -9.45
C GLU A 57 13.89 12.44 -8.64
N THR A 58 13.78 13.43 -7.79
CA THR A 58 12.60 13.61 -6.93
C THR A 58 11.33 13.92 -7.72
N LYS A 59 11.40 14.83 -8.70
CA LYS A 59 10.21 15.19 -9.51
C LYS A 59 9.73 14.03 -10.37
N ASN A 60 10.65 13.26 -10.93
CA ASN A 60 10.32 12.09 -11.73
C ASN A 60 9.73 10.97 -10.86
N HIS A 61 10.25 10.78 -9.64
CA HIS A 61 9.71 9.82 -8.68
C HIS A 61 8.27 10.16 -8.28
N ILE A 62 7.99 11.41 -7.93
CA ILE A 62 6.65 11.89 -7.60
C ILE A 62 5.69 11.70 -8.77
N ALA A 63 6.10 12.04 -9.99
CA ALA A 63 5.30 11.83 -11.20
C ALA A 63 4.97 10.34 -11.44
N TYR A 64 5.90 9.45 -11.14
CA TYR A 64 5.66 8.00 -11.19
C TYR A 64 4.65 7.53 -10.15
N LEU A 65 4.74 7.99 -8.91
CA LEU A 65 3.77 7.64 -7.87
C LEU A 65 2.34 8.10 -8.25
N HIS A 66 2.21 9.30 -8.80
CA HIS A 66 0.93 9.76 -9.36
C HIS A 66 0.45 8.90 -10.51
N PHE A 67 1.37 8.47 -11.38
CA PHE A 67 1.04 7.57 -12.49
C PHE A 67 0.53 6.22 -12.00
N ILE A 68 1.17 5.59 -11.00
CA ILE A 68 0.69 4.32 -10.41
C ILE A 68 -0.73 4.51 -9.83
N LYS A 69 -0.96 5.58 -9.07
CA LYS A 69 -2.28 5.87 -8.51
C LYS A 69 -3.34 6.05 -9.60
N LYS A 70 -3.02 6.79 -10.66
CA LYS A 70 -3.89 6.99 -11.81
C LYS A 70 -4.17 5.66 -12.54
N SER A 71 -3.16 4.82 -12.73
CA SER A 71 -3.31 3.52 -13.38
C SER A 71 -4.24 2.59 -12.59
N PHE A 72 -4.17 2.61 -11.25
CA PHE A 72 -5.10 1.89 -10.40
C PHE A 72 -6.55 2.38 -10.62
N LEU A 73 -6.78 3.70 -10.63
CA LEU A 73 -8.11 4.27 -10.84
C LEU A 73 -8.69 3.97 -12.22
N LEU A 74 -7.82 3.83 -13.23
CA LEU A 74 -8.24 3.41 -14.59
C LEU A 74 -8.59 1.92 -14.64
N ALA A 75 -7.86 1.07 -13.89
CA ALA A 75 -8.16 -0.35 -13.81
C ALA A 75 -9.43 -0.65 -13.00
N PHE A 76 -9.67 0.13 -11.95
CA PHE A 76 -10.80 -0.04 -11.02
C PHE A 76 -11.55 1.28 -10.79
N PRO A 77 -12.20 1.83 -11.81
CA PRO A 77 -13.01 3.04 -11.64
C PRO A 77 -14.21 2.74 -10.73
N THR A 78 -14.58 3.72 -9.92
CA THR A 78 -15.60 3.56 -8.85
C THR A 78 -16.93 3.04 -9.37
N GLU A 79 -17.32 3.50 -10.56
CA GLU A 79 -18.55 3.09 -11.26
C GLU A 79 -18.59 1.60 -11.60
N ASN A 80 -17.43 0.97 -11.82
CA ASN A 80 -17.30 -0.43 -12.21
C ASN A 80 -17.20 -1.38 -11.00
N LEU A 81 -16.97 -0.86 -9.79
CA LEU A 81 -16.81 -1.70 -8.60
C LEU A 81 -18.05 -2.57 -8.30
N LYS A 82 -19.25 -2.08 -8.64
CA LYS A 82 -20.49 -2.86 -8.47
C LYS A 82 -20.50 -4.13 -9.31
N GLY A 83 -19.90 -4.10 -10.49
CA GLY A 83 -19.80 -5.23 -11.40
C GLY A 83 -18.61 -6.15 -11.14
N MET A 84 -17.73 -5.82 -10.19
CA MET A 84 -16.54 -6.63 -9.87
C MET A 84 -16.95 -8.02 -9.40
N THR A 85 -16.36 -9.06 -10.00
CA THR A 85 -16.58 -10.46 -9.62
C THR A 85 -15.61 -10.89 -8.51
N LEU A 86 -15.92 -12.02 -7.86
CA LEU A 86 -15.06 -12.62 -6.83
C LEU A 86 -13.67 -12.97 -7.39
N ASP A 87 -13.59 -13.53 -8.60
CA ASP A 87 -12.31 -13.84 -9.24
C ASP A 87 -11.49 -12.60 -9.58
N GLN A 88 -12.14 -11.53 -10.02
CA GLN A 88 -11.48 -10.24 -10.24
C GLN A 88 -10.97 -9.59 -8.94
N TYR A 89 -11.54 -9.97 -7.81
CA TYR A 89 -11.11 -9.46 -6.51
C TYR A 89 -10.00 -10.28 -5.87
N ALA A 90 -10.26 -11.59 -5.64
CA ALA A 90 -9.62 -12.39 -4.59
C ALA A 90 -8.35 -13.12 -4.99
N ASP A 91 -8.01 -13.18 -6.28
CA ASP A 91 -6.85 -13.96 -6.76
C ASP A 91 -5.56 -13.12 -6.69
N THR A 92 -4.80 -13.27 -5.59
CA THR A 92 -3.53 -12.55 -5.37
C THR A 92 -2.38 -12.98 -6.29
N LYS A 93 -2.57 -14.00 -7.13
CA LYS A 93 -1.62 -14.39 -8.20
C LYS A 93 -2.01 -13.86 -9.57
N ASN A 94 -3.27 -13.51 -9.75
CA ASN A 94 -3.72 -12.86 -10.97
C ASN A 94 -3.33 -11.38 -10.92
N GLU A 95 -2.40 -11.00 -11.81
CA GLU A 95 -1.85 -9.64 -11.86
C GLU A 95 -2.92 -8.57 -12.14
N ASP A 96 -4.06 -8.95 -12.70
CA ASP A 96 -5.16 -8.03 -12.98
C ASP A 96 -6.21 -7.98 -11.87
N SER A 97 -6.06 -8.78 -10.78
CA SER A 97 -7.00 -8.77 -9.69
C SER A 97 -6.85 -7.52 -8.79
N PHE A 98 -7.95 -7.12 -8.17
CA PHE A 98 -7.96 -5.99 -7.23
C PHE A 98 -6.98 -6.18 -6.07
N CYS A 99 -6.96 -7.38 -5.46
CA CYS A 99 -6.04 -7.68 -4.35
C CYS A 99 -4.57 -7.62 -4.78
N TYR A 100 -4.22 -8.14 -5.97
CA TYR A 100 -2.86 -8.04 -6.48
C TYR A 100 -2.44 -6.59 -6.72
N TRP A 101 -3.33 -5.77 -7.27
CA TRP A 101 -3.06 -4.35 -7.45
C TRP A 101 -2.81 -3.64 -6.11
N ILE A 102 -3.66 -3.87 -5.11
CA ILE A 102 -3.51 -3.25 -3.79
C ILE A 102 -2.20 -3.67 -3.12
N GLU A 103 -1.84 -4.95 -3.15
CA GLU A 103 -0.66 -5.45 -2.45
C GLU A 103 0.65 -5.26 -3.21
N THR A 104 0.62 -5.43 -4.55
CA THR A 104 1.83 -5.56 -5.37
C THR A 104 2.02 -4.36 -6.30
N ARG A 105 1.08 -4.09 -7.22
CA ARG A 105 1.27 -3.01 -8.22
C ARG A 105 1.32 -1.61 -7.61
N THR A 106 0.64 -1.41 -6.49
CA THR A 106 0.66 -0.14 -5.76
C THR A 106 1.61 -0.16 -4.55
N TYR A 107 2.58 -1.09 -4.50
CA TYR A 107 3.53 -1.22 -3.40
C TYR A 107 4.22 0.09 -3.04
N ASN A 108 4.69 0.83 -4.05
CA ASN A 108 5.36 2.12 -3.87
C ASN A 108 4.47 3.24 -3.32
N LEU A 109 3.15 3.03 -3.33
CA LEU A 109 2.16 3.94 -2.73
C LEU A 109 1.85 3.60 -1.26
N GLY A 110 2.83 3.13 -0.51
CA GLY A 110 2.68 2.65 0.86
C GLY A 110 2.39 1.15 0.91
N SER A 111 3.38 0.39 1.38
CA SER A 111 3.27 -1.06 1.47
C SER A 111 2.38 -1.48 2.63
N ILE A 112 1.48 -2.42 2.34
CA ILE A 112 0.73 -3.23 3.32
C ILE A 112 1.09 -4.71 3.17
N TRP A 113 2.19 -4.98 2.47
CA TRP A 113 2.66 -6.33 2.20
C TRP A 113 3.04 -7.05 3.49
N GLY A 114 2.77 -8.36 3.52
CA GLY A 114 3.00 -9.20 4.68
C GLY A 114 1.74 -9.36 5.55
N GLY A 115 1.85 -10.22 6.56
CA GLY A 115 0.73 -10.60 7.41
C GLY A 115 -0.24 -11.59 6.76
N SER A 116 -1.37 -11.83 7.42
CA SER A 116 -2.37 -12.78 6.98
C SER A 116 -3.22 -12.24 5.83
N SER A 117 -3.63 -13.11 4.90
CA SER A 117 -4.67 -12.83 3.90
C SER A 117 -6.03 -12.50 4.52
N TYR A 118 -6.19 -12.72 5.82
CA TYR A 118 -7.37 -12.31 6.60
C TYR A 118 -7.74 -10.84 6.37
N LYS A 119 -6.75 -9.95 6.21
CA LYS A 119 -6.99 -8.51 5.94
C LYS A 119 -7.85 -8.22 4.71
N LEU A 120 -7.91 -9.16 3.76
CA LEU A 120 -8.66 -9.03 2.50
C LEU A 120 -10.17 -9.30 2.66
N GLY A 121 -10.61 -9.81 3.82
CA GLY A 121 -11.99 -10.20 4.08
C GLY A 121 -12.41 -11.52 3.43
N ILE A 122 -12.08 -11.70 2.17
CA ILE A 122 -12.19 -12.95 1.41
C ILE A 122 -10.96 -13.11 0.52
N PHE A 123 -10.43 -14.31 0.38
CA PHE A 123 -9.27 -14.60 -0.45
C PHE A 123 -9.32 -16.00 -1.04
N LYS A 124 -8.62 -16.19 -2.16
CA LYS A 124 -8.50 -17.48 -2.85
C LYS A 124 -7.31 -18.25 -2.30
N TYR A 125 -7.49 -19.54 -2.01
CA TYR A 125 -6.37 -20.41 -1.66
C TYR A 125 -5.48 -20.66 -2.87
N GLN A 126 -4.17 -20.73 -2.63
CA GLN A 126 -3.20 -21.08 -3.68
C GLN A 126 -3.32 -22.56 -4.12
N GLN A 127 -3.75 -23.41 -3.22
CA GLN A 127 -4.07 -24.81 -3.45
C GLN A 127 -5.36 -25.12 -2.70
N ARG A 128 -6.22 -25.94 -3.30
CA ARG A 128 -7.48 -26.34 -2.67
C ARG A 128 -7.21 -26.93 -1.28
N LYS A 129 -7.91 -26.42 -0.27
CA LYS A 129 -7.81 -26.89 1.11
C LYS A 129 -9.11 -27.61 1.52
N THR A 130 -8.96 -28.80 2.07
CA THR A 130 -10.06 -29.59 2.60
C THR A 130 -10.39 -29.29 4.06
N LYS A 131 -9.49 -28.61 4.78
CA LYS A 131 -9.64 -28.28 6.19
C LYS A 131 -9.19 -26.86 6.48
N VAL A 132 -10.02 -26.10 7.20
CA VAL A 132 -9.71 -24.77 7.73
C VAL A 132 -9.27 -24.92 9.18
N TRP A 133 -8.09 -24.41 9.51
CA TRP A 133 -7.52 -24.48 10.87
C TRP A 133 -7.81 -23.22 11.70
N ASP A 134 -8.27 -22.14 11.07
CA ASP A 134 -8.56 -20.87 11.73
C ASP A 134 -10.08 -20.75 11.89
N GLU A 135 -10.56 -20.82 13.13
CA GLU A 135 -12.00 -20.74 13.47
C GLU A 135 -12.66 -19.42 13.05
N ARG A 136 -11.84 -18.39 12.81
CA ARG A 136 -12.33 -17.09 12.31
C ARG A 136 -12.68 -17.13 10.83
N LEU A 137 -12.41 -18.24 10.14
CA LEU A 137 -12.61 -18.39 8.70
C LEU A 137 -13.63 -19.48 8.40
N THR A 138 -14.51 -19.20 7.46
CA THR A 138 -15.34 -20.15 6.73
C THR A 138 -14.75 -20.37 5.34
N SER A 139 -14.90 -21.57 4.76
CA SER A 139 -14.32 -21.88 3.44
C SER A 139 -15.14 -22.90 2.68
N ASP A 140 -15.16 -22.76 1.35
CA ASP A 140 -15.66 -23.76 0.40
C ASP A 140 -14.52 -24.62 -0.21
N GLY A 141 -13.29 -24.49 0.30
CA GLY A 141 -12.10 -25.19 -0.17
C GLY A 141 -11.35 -24.49 -1.32
N ILE A 142 -11.97 -23.50 -1.95
CA ILE A 142 -11.36 -22.64 -3.01
C ILE A 142 -11.11 -21.25 -2.43
N TYR A 143 -12.10 -20.68 -1.76
CA TYR A 143 -12.04 -19.40 -1.09
C TYR A 143 -12.18 -19.57 0.43
N ALA A 144 -11.65 -18.60 1.17
CA ALA A 144 -11.90 -18.45 2.60
C ALA A 144 -12.31 -17.01 2.90
N TRP A 145 -13.23 -16.83 3.84
CA TRP A 145 -13.75 -15.53 4.27
C TRP A 145 -13.98 -15.50 5.77
N HIS A 146 -14.21 -14.30 6.32
CA HIS A 146 -14.45 -14.14 7.74
C HIS A 146 -15.75 -14.82 8.16
N SER A 147 -15.69 -15.70 9.16
CA SER A 147 -16.87 -16.42 9.71
C SER A 147 -17.93 -15.44 10.24
N GLU A 148 -17.52 -14.28 10.74
CA GLU A 148 -18.40 -13.22 11.26
C GLU A 148 -19.36 -12.64 10.22
N TYR A 149 -19.11 -12.82 8.92
CA TYR A 149 -20.06 -12.41 7.88
C TYR A 149 -21.36 -13.25 7.90
N ASN A 150 -21.34 -14.41 8.53
CA ASN A 150 -22.48 -15.35 8.59
C ASN A 150 -23.04 -15.64 7.19
N LYS A 151 -22.16 -15.90 6.22
CA LYS A 151 -22.51 -16.19 4.83
C LYS A 151 -22.17 -17.64 4.50
N PRO A 152 -23.12 -18.41 3.93
CA PRO A 152 -22.92 -19.82 3.62
C PRO A 152 -22.05 -20.05 2.37
N THR A 153 -21.92 -19.04 1.48
CA THR A 153 -21.18 -19.17 0.22
C THR A 153 -20.16 -18.05 0.05
N SER A 154 -19.08 -18.35 -0.68
CA SER A 154 -18.05 -17.36 -1.04
C SER A 154 -18.61 -16.19 -1.84
N SER A 155 -19.60 -16.44 -2.69
CA SER A 155 -20.29 -15.40 -3.47
C SER A 155 -21.00 -14.39 -2.57
N GLU A 156 -21.79 -14.88 -1.59
CA GLU A 156 -22.50 -14.01 -0.64
C GLU A 156 -21.54 -13.29 0.31
N ALA A 157 -20.47 -13.95 0.73
CA ALA A 157 -19.41 -13.32 1.52
C ALA A 157 -18.71 -12.21 0.74
N PHE A 158 -18.48 -12.42 -0.55
CA PHE A 158 -17.89 -11.39 -1.42
C PHE A 158 -18.80 -10.15 -1.56
N GLU A 159 -20.12 -10.31 -1.59
CA GLU A 159 -21.01 -9.14 -1.63
C GLU A 159 -20.85 -8.24 -0.38
N VAL A 160 -20.54 -8.82 0.79
CA VAL A 160 -20.21 -8.04 2.00
C VAL A 160 -18.93 -7.23 1.79
N VAL A 161 -17.87 -7.90 1.32
CA VAL A 161 -16.58 -7.26 1.03
C VAL A 161 -16.71 -6.20 -0.07
N LYS A 162 -17.40 -6.50 -1.15
CA LYS A 162 -17.63 -5.57 -2.27
C LYS A 162 -18.38 -4.31 -1.81
N LYS A 163 -19.40 -4.46 -0.98
CA LYS A 163 -20.12 -3.33 -0.37
C LYS A 163 -19.18 -2.45 0.46
N ALA A 164 -18.33 -3.06 1.28
CA ALA A 164 -17.31 -2.33 2.07
C ALA A 164 -16.36 -1.55 1.16
N ILE A 165 -15.83 -2.16 0.10
CA ILE A 165 -14.92 -1.50 -0.86
C ILE A 165 -15.62 -0.31 -1.54
N ILE A 166 -16.86 -0.47 -2.02
CA ILE A 166 -17.62 0.61 -2.65
C ILE A 166 -17.84 1.75 -1.64
N THR A 167 -18.18 1.43 -0.40
CA THR A 167 -18.37 2.42 0.66
C THR A 167 -17.08 3.19 0.93
N ILE A 168 -15.93 2.51 1.02
CA ILE A 168 -14.62 3.14 1.19
C ILE A 168 -14.32 4.06 0.00
N ALA A 169 -14.41 3.55 -1.23
CA ALA A 169 -14.07 4.29 -2.44
C ALA A 169 -14.90 5.57 -2.58
N THR A 170 -16.22 5.47 -2.43
CA THR A 170 -17.15 6.59 -2.57
C THR A 170 -16.91 7.66 -1.49
N ASN A 171 -16.74 7.24 -0.22
CA ASN A 171 -16.51 8.19 0.87
C ASN A 171 -15.12 8.81 0.81
N ALA A 172 -14.09 8.07 0.38
CA ALA A 172 -12.75 8.62 0.16
C ALA A 172 -12.73 9.67 -0.95
N GLN A 173 -13.46 9.46 -2.05
CA GLN A 173 -13.61 10.46 -3.13
C GLN A 173 -14.30 11.75 -2.66
N SER A 174 -15.22 11.63 -1.71
CA SER A 174 -15.98 12.76 -1.15
C SER A 174 -15.26 13.40 0.05
N GLY A 175 -14.11 12.86 0.51
CA GLY A 175 -13.41 13.34 1.70
C GLY A 175 -14.07 12.96 3.03
N ASN A 176 -15.05 12.05 3.02
CA ASN A 176 -15.80 11.64 4.22
C ASN A 176 -15.14 10.44 4.91
N PHE A 177 -13.95 10.65 5.48
CA PHE A 177 -13.13 9.60 6.06
C PHE A 177 -13.67 9.04 7.40
N GLU A 178 -14.55 9.74 8.10
CA GLU A 178 -15.12 9.25 9.36
C GLU A 178 -15.90 7.94 9.17
N ILE A 179 -16.63 7.80 8.07
CA ILE A 179 -17.36 6.58 7.74
C ILE A 179 -16.41 5.37 7.57
N ILE A 180 -15.19 5.61 7.05
CA ILE A 180 -14.22 4.54 6.83
C ILE A 180 -13.76 3.90 8.16
N ASN A 181 -13.73 4.66 9.26
CA ASN A 181 -13.41 4.11 10.57
C ASN A 181 -14.39 3.02 11.02
N THR A 182 -15.66 3.10 10.61
CA THR A 182 -16.70 2.18 11.04
C THR A 182 -16.72 0.86 10.28
N ILE A 183 -15.97 0.76 9.20
CA ILE A 183 -15.89 -0.46 8.37
C ILE A 183 -14.99 -1.47 9.08
N THR A 184 -15.51 -2.65 9.38
CA THR A 184 -14.83 -3.74 10.10
C THR A 184 -14.59 -4.97 9.23
N GLU A 185 -15.19 -5.03 8.05
CA GLU A 185 -15.17 -6.17 7.14
C GLU A 185 -13.78 -6.40 6.52
N LEU A 186 -12.92 -5.39 6.54
CA LEU A 186 -11.58 -5.43 5.98
C LEU A 186 -10.51 -5.07 7.03
N GLY A 187 -9.31 -5.61 6.85
CA GLY A 187 -8.18 -5.25 7.70
C GLY A 187 -7.87 -3.75 7.68
N GLU A 188 -7.47 -3.22 8.83
CA GLU A 188 -7.30 -1.77 9.04
C GLU A 188 -6.38 -1.11 8.00
N GLU A 189 -5.18 -1.67 7.79
CA GLU A 189 -4.22 -1.11 6.81
C GLU A 189 -4.73 -1.27 5.37
N TYR A 190 -5.47 -2.34 5.08
CA TYR A 190 -6.02 -2.62 3.76
C TYR A 190 -7.12 -1.63 3.38
N LYS A 191 -8.08 -1.37 4.28
CA LYS A 191 -9.14 -0.40 4.03
C LYS A 191 -8.60 1.03 3.86
N TRP A 192 -7.60 1.42 4.64
CA TRP A 192 -7.00 2.76 4.53
C TRP A 192 -6.14 2.91 3.27
N LYS A 193 -5.53 1.83 2.79
CA LYS A 193 -4.87 1.86 1.48
C LYS A 193 -5.87 2.05 0.34
N ILE A 194 -7.01 1.35 0.38
CA ILE A 194 -8.11 1.58 -0.58
C ILE A 194 -8.57 3.04 -0.49
N ALA A 195 -8.80 3.56 0.71
CA ALA A 195 -9.19 4.95 0.91
C ALA A 195 -8.19 5.93 0.28
N PHE A 196 -6.88 5.74 0.51
CA PHE A 196 -5.84 6.56 -0.11
C PHE A 196 -5.90 6.50 -1.64
N LEU A 197 -6.04 5.32 -2.23
CA LEU A 197 -6.06 5.15 -3.68
C LEU A 197 -7.24 5.89 -4.33
N TYR A 198 -8.41 5.90 -3.69
CA TYR A 198 -9.59 6.60 -4.19
C TYR A 198 -9.68 8.07 -3.74
N SER A 199 -8.94 8.49 -2.72
CA SER A 199 -8.96 9.87 -2.24
C SER A 199 -8.36 10.85 -3.27
N LYS A 200 -8.84 12.09 -3.26
CA LYS A 200 -8.28 13.15 -4.12
C LYS A 200 -7.00 13.74 -3.52
N LYS A 201 -7.03 14.16 -2.23
CA LYS A 201 -5.90 14.85 -1.58
C LYS A 201 -5.79 14.62 -0.06
N ASP A 202 -6.85 14.16 0.61
CA ASP A 202 -6.97 14.29 2.07
C ASP A 202 -6.54 13.04 2.86
N CYS A 203 -5.69 12.20 2.28
CA CYS A 203 -5.19 10.99 2.90
C CYS A 203 -3.73 10.75 2.50
N ILE A 204 -2.87 10.42 3.48
CA ILE A 204 -1.46 10.08 3.25
C ILE A 204 -1.27 8.57 3.12
N PRO A 205 -0.29 8.07 2.33
CA PRO A 205 -0.01 6.64 2.16
C PRO A 205 0.80 6.03 3.32
N ILE A 206 0.38 6.32 4.55
CA ILE A 206 0.89 5.71 5.79
C ILE A 206 -0.32 5.08 6.49
N PHE A 207 -0.32 3.74 6.64
CA PHE A 207 -1.51 3.01 7.04
C PHE A 207 -1.42 2.39 8.44
N LYS A 208 -0.20 2.23 8.99
CA LYS A 208 -0.01 1.69 10.33
C LYS A 208 -0.44 2.71 11.39
N LYS A 209 -1.47 2.37 12.18
CA LYS A 209 -1.97 3.25 13.24
C LYS A 209 -0.87 3.72 14.19
N LYS A 210 0.09 2.85 14.54
CA LYS A 210 1.23 3.21 15.39
C LYS A 210 2.06 4.35 14.79
N ASP A 211 2.32 4.31 13.49
CA ASP A 211 3.11 5.35 12.81
C ASP A 211 2.32 6.67 12.71
N LEU A 212 1.02 6.61 12.42
CA LEU A 212 0.14 7.78 12.43
C LEU A 212 0.06 8.42 13.82
N VAL A 213 -0.07 7.63 14.88
CA VAL A 213 -0.05 8.13 16.28
C VAL A 213 1.27 8.81 16.57
N THR A 214 2.40 8.25 16.15
CA THR A 214 3.73 8.84 16.36
C THR A 214 3.85 10.19 15.66
N LEU A 215 3.41 10.29 14.42
CA LEU A 215 3.41 11.54 13.65
C LEU A 215 2.45 12.57 14.24
N ALA A 216 1.23 12.18 14.60
CA ALA A 216 0.26 13.10 15.18
C ALA A 216 0.75 13.68 16.53
N LYS A 217 1.47 12.88 17.34
CA LYS A 217 2.14 13.37 18.54
C LYS A 217 3.26 14.35 18.22
N TYR A 218 4.06 14.06 17.21
CA TYR A 218 5.12 14.95 16.74
C TYR A 218 4.56 16.33 16.34
N PHE A 219 3.40 16.34 15.70
CA PHE A 219 2.65 17.57 15.37
C PHE A 219 1.77 18.11 16.51
N GLY A 220 2.03 17.71 17.76
CA GLY A 220 1.43 18.32 18.95
C GLY A 220 0.09 17.73 19.41
N MET A 221 -0.40 16.64 18.82
CA MET A 221 -1.67 16.03 19.21
C MET A 221 -1.55 15.28 20.55
N LYS A 222 -2.06 15.84 21.65
CA LYS A 222 -1.93 15.29 23.02
C LYS A 222 -2.59 13.92 23.23
N LYS A 223 -3.74 13.66 22.62
CA LYS A 223 -4.52 12.42 22.80
C LYS A 223 -4.50 11.49 21.57
N ALA A 224 -3.41 11.50 20.79
CA ALA A 224 -3.30 10.74 19.55
C ALA A 224 -3.59 9.24 19.70
N ASN A 225 -3.20 8.59 20.82
CA ASN A 225 -3.44 7.16 21.04
C ASN A 225 -4.94 6.78 21.06
N LYS A 226 -5.84 7.72 21.40
CA LYS A 226 -7.30 7.48 21.47
C LYS A 226 -8.03 7.93 20.21
N ALA A 227 -7.32 8.53 19.27
CA ALA A 227 -7.91 9.07 18.05
C ALA A 227 -8.23 7.98 17.02
N SER A 228 -9.27 8.21 16.21
CA SER A 228 -9.54 7.45 15.00
C SER A 228 -8.46 7.70 13.95
N ILE A 229 -8.31 6.79 12.97
CA ILE A 229 -7.33 6.99 11.89
C ILE A 229 -7.69 8.20 11.04
N SER A 230 -8.97 8.43 10.74
CA SER A 230 -9.41 9.64 10.04
C SER A 230 -8.93 10.92 10.74
N LYS A 231 -9.07 10.98 12.07
CA LYS A 231 -8.61 12.13 12.86
C LYS A 231 -7.09 12.27 12.85
N LEU A 232 -6.35 11.17 12.95
CA LEU A 232 -4.89 11.16 12.82
C LEU A 232 -4.45 11.65 11.43
N GLN A 233 -5.06 11.12 10.37
CA GLN A 233 -4.83 11.56 8.99
C GLN A 233 -5.10 13.06 8.83
N SER A 234 -6.23 13.55 9.33
CA SER A 234 -6.62 14.97 9.25
C SER A 234 -5.59 15.89 9.92
N VAL A 235 -5.09 15.54 11.11
CA VAL A 235 -4.07 16.33 11.82
C VAL A 235 -2.75 16.33 11.06
N ILE A 236 -2.33 15.20 10.52
CA ILE A 236 -1.05 15.12 9.80
C ILE A 236 -1.15 15.87 8.47
N ILE A 237 -2.26 15.71 7.73
CA ILE A 237 -2.42 16.35 6.41
C ILE A 237 -2.51 17.88 6.51
N SER A 238 -2.97 18.41 7.65
CA SER A 238 -2.98 19.87 7.86
C SER A 238 -1.60 20.51 7.86
N GLU A 239 -0.54 19.71 8.05
CA GLU A 239 0.86 20.14 8.02
C GLU A 239 1.49 20.06 6.61
N GLN A 240 0.76 19.57 5.60
CA GLN A 240 1.26 19.39 4.24
C GLN A 240 1.63 20.71 3.55
N GLY A 241 0.89 21.77 3.81
CA GLY A 241 1.04 23.06 3.13
C GLY A 241 0.81 22.94 1.62
N GLN A 242 1.73 23.48 0.82
CA GLN A 242 1.67 23.46 -0.64
C GLN A 242 2.43 22.28 -1.27
N LYS A 243 2.98 21.36 -0.46
CA LYS A 243 3.77 20.23 -0.96
C LYS A 243 2.89 19.21 -1.66
N ASP A 244 3.48 18.51 -2.64
CA ASP A 244 2.87 17.31 -3.18
C ASP A 244 2.70 16.25 -2.08
N ILE A 245 1.66 15.43 -2.18
CA ILE A 245 1.35 14.42 -1.16
C ILE A 245 2.48 13.39 -1.00
N PHE A 246 3.18 13.05 -2.07
CA PHE A 246 4.28 12.09 -2.03
C PHE A 246 5.56 12.72 -1.50
N GLU A 247 5.85 13.97 -1.85
CA GLU A 247 6.93 14.75 -1.26
C GLU A 247 6.74 14.87 0.26
N PHE A 248 5.55 15.25 0.68
CA PHE A 248 5.21 15.32 2.10
C PHE A 248 5.33 13.95 2.79
N THR A 249 4.90 12.88 2.12
CA THR A 249 5.04 11.52 2.66
C THR A 249 6.49 11.11 2.88
N GLU A 250 7.42 11.48 2.00
CA GLU A 250 8.85 11.23 2.18
C GLU A 250 9.40 11.95 3.42
N GLU A 251 8.98 13.19 3.65
CA GLU A 251 9.34 13.93 4.87
C GLU A 251 8.81 13.23 6.12
N LEU A 252 7.54 12.79 6.11
CA LEU A 252 6.94 12.05 7.22
C LEU A 252 7.68 10.75 7.51
N GLN A 253 8.09 10.02 6.49
CA GLN A 253 8.89 8.79 6.65
C GLN A 253 10.26 9.09 7.27
N ASN A 254 10.90 10.18 6.90
CA ASN A 254 12.18 10.61 7.47
C ASN A 254 12.01 10.99 8.95
N ILE A 255 10.95 11.70 9.32
CA ILE A 255 10.58 11.98 10.72
C ILE A 255 10.39 10.68 11.49
N LEU A 256 9.62 9.73 10.96
CA LEU A 256 9.41 8.42 11.60
C LEU A 256 10.72 7.65 11.82
N LYS A 257 11.61 7.62 10.82
CA LYS A 257 12.93 6.97 10.93
C LYS A 257 13.75 7.59 12.05
N LYS A 258 13.76 8.92 12.17
CA LYS A 258 14.47 9.65 13.22
C LYS A 258 13.91 9.33 14.60
N LEU A 259 12.59 9.44 14.78
CA LEU A 259 11.93 9.18 16.06
C LEU A 259 12.09 7.72 16.52
N LYS A 260 12.04 6.75 15.59
CA LYS A 260 12.29 5.33 15.90
C LYS A 260 13.73 5.09 16.38
N LYS A 261 14.73 5.73 15.77
CA LYS A 261 16.14 5.63 16.21
C LYS A 261 16.34 6.22 17.63
N GLU A 262 15.72 7.35 17.92
CA GLU A 262 15.80 8.00 19.23
C GLU A 262 15.15 7.15 20.32
N SER A 263 13.99 6.51 20.04
CA SER A 263 13.35 5.61 21.02
C SER A 263 14.22 4.38 21.30
N THR A 264 14.78 3.73 20.27
CA THR A 264 15.66 2.57 20.46
C THR A 264 16.89 2.92 21.27
N LYS A 265 17.49 4.10 21.08
CA LYS A 265 18.64 4.55 21.86
C LYS A 265 18.28 4.75 23.33
N LYS A 266 17.13 5.38 23.63
CA LYS A 266 16.66 5.53 25.01
C LYS A 266 16.41 4.20 25.71
N ASP A 267 15.82 3.22 25.00
CA ASP A 267 15.56 1.89 25.57
C ASP A 267 16.88 1.15 25.85
N MET A 268 17.90 1.29 25.01
CA MET A 268 19.24 0.74 25.26
C MET A 268 19.93 1.40 26.45
N ASP A 269 19.89 2.73 26.57
CA ASP A 269 20.49 3.46 27.67
C ASP A 269 19.82 3.08 29.03
N LEU A 270 18.48 2.92 29.03
CA LEU A 270 17.75 2.47 30.23
C LEU A 270 18.11 1.02 30.64
N SER A 271 18.30 0.13 29.66
CA SER A 271 18.70 -1.27 29.92
C SER A 271 20.12 -1.35 30.53
N LEU A 272 21.03 -0.49 30.10
CA LEU A 272 22.39 -0.43 30.64
C LEU A 272 22.41 0.09 32.08
N ILE A 273 21.51 1.02 32.44
CA ILE A 273 21.40 1.54 33.81
C ILE A 273 20.90 0.45 34.77
N HIS A 274 19.95 -0.40 34.36
CA HIS A 274 19.44 -1.51 35.19
C HIS A 274 20.44 -2.64 35.42
N ILE A 275 21.44 -2.81 34.55
CA ILE A 275 22.50 -3.83 34.71
C ILE A 275 23.58 -3.35 35.71
N SER A 276 23.70 -2.06 35.95
CA SER A 276 24.75 -1.47 36.81
C SER A 276 24.36 -1.23 38.26
N GLU A 277 23.14 -1.54 38.72
CA GLU A 277 22.80 -1.48 40.16
C GLU A 277 23.26 -2.77 40.87
N PRO A 278 24.26 -2.68 41.75
CA PRO A 278 24.66 -3.83 42.60
C PRO A 278 23.55 -4.13 43.56
N THR A 279 23.04 -5.36 43.57
CA THR A 279 22.17 -5.91 44.59
C THR A 279 22.88 -5.80 45.92
N ARG A 280 22.58 -4.78 46.75
CA ARG A 280 22.91 -4.77 48.16
C ARG A 280 22.08 -5.87 48.84
N ARG A 281 22.71 -7.02 49.07
CA ARG A 281 22.22 -8.00 50.03
C ARG A 281 22.57 -7.45 51.42
N SER A 282 21.57 -7.10 52.19
CA SER A 282 21.62 -7.04 53.67
C SER A 282 21.27 -8.40 54.24
#